data_be817d2722da022100f7207b1b620620
#
_entry.id   be817d2722da022100f7207b1b620620
#
_cell.length_a   1.000
_cell.length_b   1.000
_cell.length_c   1.000
_cell.angle_alpha   90.00
_cell.angle_beta   90.00
_cell.angle_gamma   90.00
#
_symmetry.space_group_name_H-M   'P 1'
#
loop_
_entity.id
_entity.type
_entity.pdbx_description
1 polymer ?
#
loop_
_entity_poly.entity_id
_entity_poly.type
_entity_poly.pdbx_seq_one_letter_code
_entity_poly.pdbx_strand_id
1 'polypeptide(L)'
;MTWLDALPIVLVIVYGALGVFTGLLRRVIGLIALYLAFVGATNMGLQAGGILQQSSNLETPDARIYGFFGIVVAVILIVEAAAQLASSQIQVGALVFNRVLGVIIGLITAIILSVLVTNEMIAAGTPFGGGALDQLQASIRDAVQGSNVAVPLTHAIGKPIVTIFGLALPADPQIYFSQSPVS
;
A
#
# COMPACT_ATOMS: atom_id res chain seq x y z
N MET A 1 -14.23 -10.90 -10.97
CA MET A 1 -13.42 -10.69 -9.76
C MET A 1 -11.97 -10.95 -10.11
N THR A 2 -11.11 -9.99 -9.93
CA THR A 2 -9.69 -10.10 -10.26
C THR A 2 -8.85 -10.32 -8.98
N TRP A 3 -7.56 -10.63 -9.12
CA TRP A 3 -6.66 -10.73 -7.97
C TRP A 3 -6.60 -9.40 -7.17
N LEU A 4 -6.80 -8.26 -7.84
CA LEU A 4 -6.84 -6.94 -7.20
C LEU A 4 -8.03 -6.81 -6.25
N ASP A 5 -9.17 -7.44 -6.55
CA ASP A 5 -10.34 -7.42 -5.68
C ASP A 5 -10.15 -8.22 -4.38
N ALA A 6 -9.23 -9.20 -4.39
CA ALA A 6 -8.90 -9.94 -3.17
C ALA A 6 -8.16 -9.06 -2.15
N LEU A 7 -7.44 -8.02 -2.58
CA LEU A 7 -6.66 -7.15 -1.72
C LEU A 7 -7.51 -6.49 -0.61
N PRO A 8 -8.56 -5.71 -0.89
CA PRO A 8 -9.38 -5.10 0.15
C PRO A 8 -10.04 -6.13 1.06
N ILE A 9 -10.46 -7.27 0.53
CA ILE A 9 -11.11 -8.34 1.30
C ILE A 9 -10.11 -8.93 2.31
N VAL A 10 -8.93 -9.31 1.85
CA VAL A 10 -7.87 -9.88 2.70
C VAL A 10 -7.41 -8.87 3.75
N LEU A 11 -7.20 -7.61 3.36
CA LEU A 11 -6.78 -6.56 4.28
C LEU A 11 -7.83 -6.31 5.38
N VAL A 12 -9.12 -6.26 5.03
CA VAL A 12 -10.20 -6.08 6.01
C VAL A 12 -10.22 -7.25 7.01
N ILE A 13 -10.09 -8.48 6.53
CA ILE A 13 -10.05 -9.66 7.42
C ILE A 13 -8.82 -9.61 8.32
N VAL A 14 -7.64 -9.39 7.75
CA VAL A 14 -6.37 -9.39 8.49
C VAL A 14 -6.33 -8.26 9.52
N TYR A 15 -6.59 -7.01 9.10
CA TYR A 15 -6.53 -5.86 10.00
C TYR A 15 -7.67 -5.84 11.01
N GLY A 16 -8.84 -6.33 10.64
CA GLY A 16 -9.96 -6.54 11.57
C GLY A 16 -9.60 -7.55 12.66
N ALA A 17 -9.11 -8.72 12.28
CA ALA A 17 -8.65 -9.74 13.22
C ALA A 17 -7.51 -9.21 14.12
N LEU A 18 -6.50 -8.60 13.52
CA LEU A 18 -5.40 -7.99 14.27
C LEU A 18 -5.90 -6.91 15.23
N GLY A 19 -6.94 -6.14 14.88
CA GLY A 19 -7.56 -5.15 15.77
C GLY A 19 -8.10 -5.74 17.05
N VAL A 20 -8.75 -6.93 16.97
CA VAL A 20 -9.25 -7.65 18.13
C VAL A 20 -8.12 -8.06 19.08
N PHE A 21 -7.01 -8.55 18.54
CA PHE A 21 -5.91 -9.11 19.34
C PHE A 21 -4.95 -8.02 19.87
N THR A 22 -4.75 -6.93 19.13
CA THR A 22 -3.68 -5.96 19.44
C THR A 22 -4.17 -4.68 20.11
N GLY A 23 -5.47 -4.38 20.01
CA GLY A 23 -6.06 -3.18 20.59
C GLY A 23 -5.72 -1.87 19.87
N LEU A 24 -6.24 -0.76 20.43
CA LEU A 24 -6.21 0.57 19.83
C LEU A 24 -4.81 1.12 19.59
N LEU A 25 -3.98 1.13 20.62
CA LEU A 25 -2.66 1.80 20.57
C LEU A 25 -1.81 1.27 19.42
N ARG A 26 -1.75 -0.06 19.29
CA ARG A 26 -0.98 -0.70 18.23
C ARG A 26 -1.55 -0.41 16.84
N ARG A 27 -2.88 -0.31 16.70
CA ARG A 27 -3.50 0.03 15.42
C ARG A 27 -3.25 1.48 15.02
N VAL A 28 -3.19 2.41 15.98
CA VAL A 28 -2.79 3.80 15.72
C VAL A 28 -1.33 3.87 15.24
N ILE A 29 -0.42 3.13 15.89
CA ILE A 29 0.97 3.03 15.43
C ILE A 29 1.03 2.45 14.01
N GLY A 30 0.25 1.42 13.70
CA GLY A 30 0.15 0.84 12.36
C GLY A 30 -0.36 1.83 11.30
N LEU A 31 -1.28 2.71 11.64
CA LEU A 31 -1.75 3.77 10.73
C LEU A 31 -0.65 4.81 10.45
N ILE A 32 0.13 5.18 11.47
CA ILE A 32 1.30 6.05 11.29
C ILE A 32 2.36 5.34 10.43
N ALA A 33 2.59 4.05 10.69
CA ALA A 33 3.50 3.22 9.91
C ALA A 33 3.12 3.17 8.43
N LEU A 34 1.83 3.11 8.13
CA LEU A 34 1.32 3.15 6.77
C LEU A 34 1.75 4.45 6.05
N TYR A 35 1.60 5.59 6.71
CA TYR A 35 2.06 6.87 6.15
C TYR A 35 3.57 6.85 5.87
N LEU A 36 4.37 6.41 6.85
CA LEU A 36 5.82 6.33 6.72
C LEU A 36 6.25 5.32 5.64
N ALA A 37 5.49 4.23 5.46
CA ALA A 37 5.76 3.25 4.42
C ALA A 37 5.65 3.84 3.01
N PHE A 38 4.60 4.63 2.76
CA PHE A 38 4.44 5.31 1.47
C PHE A 38 5.48 6.43 1.28
N VAL A 39 5.80 7.21 2.32
CA VAL A 39 6.92 8.18 2.26
C VAL A 39 8.23 7.48 1.90
N GLY A 40 8.54 6.37 2.58
CA GLY A 40 9.74 5.57 2.30
C GLY A 40 9.75 5.01 0.87
N ALA A 41 8.63 4.46 0.42
CA ALA A 41 8.49 3.92 -0.92
C ALA A 41 8.67 4.99 -2.01
N THR A 42 8.08 6.16 -1.83
CA THR A 42 8.21 7.27 -2.79
C THR A 42 9.65 7.75 -2.91
N ASN A 43 10.37 7.86 -1.79
CA ASN A 43 11.73 8.39 -1.79
C ASN A 43 12.81 7.33 -2.15
N MET A 44 12.59 6.07 -1.80
CA MET A 44 13.61 5.01 -1.93
C MET A 44 13.23 3.96 -2.98
N GLY A 45 11.99 3.93 -3.47
CA GLY A 45 11.50 2.89 -4.37
C GLY A 45 12.22 2.87 -5.72
N LEU A 46 12.60 4.04 -6.26
CA LEU A 46 13.41 4.11 -7.49
C LEU A 46 14.81 3.52 -7.30
N GLN A 47 15.45 3.76 -6.16
CA GLN A 47 16.75 3.19 -5.83
C GLN A 47 16.64 1.67 -5.67
N ALA A 48 15.63 1.21 -4.92
CA ALA A 48 15.35 -0.23 -4.75
C ALA A 48 15.04 -0.90 -6.10
N GLY A 49 14.25 -0.26 -6.95
CA GLY A 49 14.00 -0.71 -8.31
C GLY A 49 15.29 -0.82 -9.16
N GLY A 50 16.17 0.18 -9.06
CA GLY A 50 17.47 0.13 -9.75
C GLY A 50 18.35 -1.04 -9.29
N ILE A 51 18.37 -1.35 -8.00
CA ILE A 51 19.08 -2.52 -7.46
C ILE A 51 18.47 -3.83 -7.98
N LEU A 52 17.14 -3.92 -7.98
CA LEU A 52 16.43 -5.09 -8.50
C LEU A 52 16.68 -5.29 -10.01
N GLN A 53 16.65 -4.23 -10.78
CA GLN A 53 16.95 -4.27 -12.20
C GLN A 53 18.35 -4.82 -12.49
N GLN A 54 19.36 -4.37 -11.75
CA GLN A 54 20.73 -4.82 -11.90
C GLN A 54 20.93 -6.29 -11.49
N SER A 55 20.21 -6.74 -10.45
CA SER A 55 20.38 -8.08 -9.89
C SER A 55 19.52 -9.17 -10.54
N SER A 56 18.40 -8.80 -11.18
CA SER A 56 17.37 -9.77 -11.60
C SER A 56 16.99 -9.67 -13.08
N ASN A 57 17.67 -8.85 -13.89
CA ASN A 57 17.36 -8.59 -15.30
C ASN A 57 15.89 -8.20 -15.56
N LEU A 58 15.25 -7.55 -14.57
CA LEU A 58 13.89 -7.05 -14.71
C LEU A 58 13.84 -5.83 -15.62
N GLU A 59 12.74 -5.65 -16.34
CA GLU A 59 12.50 -4.42 -17.07
C GLU A 59 12.30 -3.26 -16.09
N THR A 60 12.58 -2.03 -16.53
CA THR A 60 12.58 -0.84 -15.65
C THR A 60 11.25 -0.64 -14.96
N PRO A 61 10.08 -0.71 -15.62
CA PRO A 61 8.80 -0.55 -14.94
C PRO A 61 8.52 -1.61 -13.89
N ASP A 62 8.79 -2.87 -14.22
CA ASP A 62 8.60 -3.99 -13.29
C ASP A 62 9.48 -3.83 -12.04
N ALA A 63 10.75 -3.46 -12.23
CA ALA A 63 11.68 -3.23 -11.15
C ALA A 63 11.23 -2.07 -10.24
N ARG A 64 10.67 -1.00 -10.80
CA ARG A 64 10.12 0.13 -10.01
C ARG A 64 8.87 -0.24 -9.24
N ILE A 65 7.96 -1.01 -9.84
CA ILE A 65 6.77 -1.54 -9.19
C ILE A 65 7.18 -2.41 -7.98
N TYR A 66 8.07 -3.38 -8.20
CA TYR A 66 8.56 -4.22 -7.11
C TYR A 66 9.34 -3.44 -6.05
N GLY A 67 10.16 -2.47 -6.45
CA GLY A 67 10.89 -1.59 -5.53
C GLY A 67 9.95 -0.78 -4.63
N PHE A 68 8.95 -0.14 -5.22
CA PHE A 68 7.98 0.66 -4.48
C PHE A 68 7.16 -0.19 -3.50
N PHE A 69 6.45 -1.20 -4.00
CA PHE A 69 5.61 -2.04 -3.15
C PHE A 69 6.42 -2.91 -2.18
N GLY A 70 7.63 -3.30 -2.56
CA GLY A 70 8.56 -4.00 -1.67
C GLY A 70 8.93 -3.16 -0.44
N ILE A 71 9.20 -1.87 -0.63
CA ILE A 71 9.46 -0.94 0.49
C ILE A 71 8.21 -0.73 1.33
N VAL A 72 7.02 -0.54 0.71
CA VAL A 72 5.76 -0.43 1.47
C VAL A 72 5.58 -1.62 2.41
N VAL A 73 5.70 -2.83 1.88
CA VAL A 73 5.55 -4.06 2.67
C VAL A 73 6.63 -4.17 3.75
N ALA A 74 7.90 -3.92 3.40
CA ALA A 74 9.01 -4.02 4.34
C ALA A 74 8.84 -3.06 5.53
N VAL A 75 8.52 -1.80 5.28
CA VAL A 75 8.32 -0.79 6.34
C VAL A 75 7.13 -1.17 7.22
N ILE A 76 5.99 -1.59 6.64
CA ILE A 76 4.83 -2.05 7.42
C ILE A 76 5.23 -3.21 8.34
N LEU A 77 5.93 -4.22 7.82
CA LEU A 77 6.35 -5.39 8.60
C LEU A 77 7.33 -5.01 9.72
N ILE A 78 8.31 -4.15 9.43
CA ILE A 78 9.30 -3.70 10.44
C ILE A 78 8.61 -2.93 11.55
N VAL A 79 7.73 -2.00 11.23
CA VAL A 79 7.04 -1.19 12.26
C VAL A 79 6.04 -2.03 13.03
N GLU A 80 5.30 -2.94 12.40
CA GLU A 80 4.41 -3.87 13.10
C GLU A 80 5.17 -4.78 14.06
N ALA A 81 6.35 -5.29 13.65
CA ALA A 81 7.21 -6.08 14.52
C ALA A 81 7.75 -5.25 15.70
N ALA A 82 8.24 -4.04 15.44
CA ALA A 82 8.71 -3.13 16.47
C ALA A 82 7.59 -2.74 17.45
N ALA A 83 6.39 -2.44 16.94
CA ALA A 83 5.21 -2.15 17.76
C ALA A 83 4.79 -3.34 18.62
N GLN A 84 5.00 -4.58 18.15
CA GLN A 84 4.75 -5.78 18.96
C GLN A 84 5.68 -5.87 20.16
N LEU A 85 6.96 -5.61 19.97
CA LEU A 85 7.95 -5.63 21.05
C LEU A 85 7.68 -4.51 22.07
N ALA A 86 7.36 -3.31 21.61
CA ALA A 86 7.07 -2.17 22.48
C ALA A 86 5.75 -2.33 23.25
N SER A 87 4.69 -2.84 22.64
CA SER A 87 3.37 -2.92 23.25
C SER A 87 3.23 -4.03 24.32
N SER A 88 4.15 -4.98 24.37
CA SER A 88 4.17 -6.03 25.42
C SER A 88 4.37 -5.43 26.83
N GLN A 89 4.88 -4.21 26.92
CA GLN A 89 5.14 -3.49 28.17
C GLN A 89 3.95 -2.64 28.68
N ILE A 90 2.94 -2.41 27.83
CA ILE A 90 1.85 -1.47 28.14
C ILE A 90 0.56 -2.26 28.41
N GLN A 91 0.15 -2.33 29.69
CA GLN A 91 -1.16 -2.83 30.08
C GLN A 91 -2.19 -1.70 29.97
N VAL A 92 -3.06 -1.77 28.95
CA VAL A 92 -4.17 -0.81 28.81
C VAL A 92 -5.38 -1.35 29.57
N GLY A 93 -5.85 -0.61 30.56
CA GLY A 93 -7.14 -0.87 31.23
C GLY A 93 -8.30 -0.85 30.23
N ALA A 94 -9.50 -1.33 30.64
CA ALA A 94 -10.70 -1.38 29.79
C ALA A 94 -10.54 -2.24 28.53
N LEU A 95 -10.22 -3.51 28.70
CA LEU A 95 -9.93 -4.48 27.62
C LEU A 95 -10.95 -4.51 26.48
N VAL A 96 -12.26 -4.45 26.77
CA VAL A 96 -13.31 -4.52 25.75
C VAL A 96 -13.30 -3.27 24.85
N PHE A 97 -13.26 -2.09 25.47
CA PHE A 97 -13.24 -0.81 24.75
C PHE A 97 -11.98 -0.69 23.87
N ASN A 98 -10.82 -1.07 24.40
CA ASN A 98 -9.57 -1.07 23.65
C ASN A 98 -9.62 -1.99 22.42
N ARG A 99 -10.25 -3.17 22.53
CA ARG A 99 -10.40 -4.12 21.41
C ARG A 99 -11.37 -3.59 20.35
N VAL A 100 -12.51 -3.05 20.74
CA VAL A 100 -13.50 -2.49 19.81
C VAL A 100 -12.90 -1.34 19.00
N LEU A 101 -12.24 -0.40 19.67
CA LEU A 101 -11.55 0.70 18.98
C LEU A 101 -10.39 0.18 18.11
N GLY A 102 -9.68 -0.86 18.55
CA GLY A 102 -8.65 -1.51 17.76
C GLY A 102 -9.18 -2.08 16.44
N VAL A 103 -10.36 -2.71 16.46
CA VAL A 103 -11.03 -3.19 15.24
C VAL A 103 -11.39 -2.04 14.32
N ILE A 104 -12.00 -0.97 14.86
CA ILE A 104 -12.42 0.20 14.06
C ILE A 104 -11.20 0.83 13.35
N ILE A 105 -10.12 1.10 14.08
CA ILE A 105 -8.90 1.66 13.49
C ILE A 105 -8.24 0.67 12.53
N GLY A 106 -8.27 -0.62 12.83
CA GLY A 106 -7.79 -1.67 11.92
C GLY A 106 -8.54 -1.66 10.59
N LEU A 107 -9.86 -1.61 10.61
CA LEU A 107 -10.68 -1.54 9.40
C LEU A 107 -10.44 -0.25 8.60
N ILE A 108 -10.31 0.89 9.28
CA ILE A 108 -9.95 2.17 8.63
C ILE A 108 -8.58 2.03 7.94
N THR A 109 -7.59 1.45 8.62
CA THR A 109 -6.25 1.23 8.05
C THR A 109 -6.31 0.31 6.83
N ALA A 110 -7.09 -0.78 6.89
CA ALA A 110 -7.28 -1.70 5.77
C ALA A 110 -7.89 -1.01 4.54
N ILE A 111 -8.90 -0.16 4.76
CA ILE A 111 -9.55 0.61 3.69
C ILE A 111 -8.56 1.61 3.08
N ILE A 112 -7.85 2.38 3.91
CA ILE A 112 -6.85 3.34 3.45
C ILE A 112 -5.76 2.64 2.63
N LEU A 113 -5.19 1.55 3.17
CA LEU A 113 -4.16 0.77 2.47
C LEU A 113 -4.67 0.21 1.14
N SER A 114 -5.89 -0.33 1.11
CA SER A 114 -6.51 -0.83 -0.12
C SER A 114 -6.64 0.26 -1.17
N VAL A 115 -7.12 1.43 -0.78
CA VAL A 115 -7.29 2.57 -1.69
C VAL A 115 -5.95 3.07 -2.21
N LEU A 116 -4.94 3.24 -1.35
CA LEU A 116 -3.62 3.73 -1.76
C LEU A 116 -2.94 2.75 -2.70
N VAL A 117 -2.93 1.45 -2.37
CA VAL A 117 -2.34 0.42 -3.24
C VAL A 117 -3.06 0.37 -4.58
N THR A 118 -4.41 0.40 -4.57
CA THR A 118 -5.18 0.37 -5.83
C THR A 118 -4.93 1.63 -6.67
N ASN A 119 -4.82 2.81 -6.05
CA ASN A 119 -4.49 4.06 -6.73
C ASN A 119 -3.13 3.98 -7.46
N GLU A 120 -2.10 3.48 -6.77
CA GLU A 120 -0.77 3.32 -7.37
C GLU A 120 -0.75 2.21 -8.43
N MET A 121 -1.55 1.14 -8.27
CA MET A 121 -1.70 0.10 -9.30
C MET A 121 -2.43 0.62 -10.55
N ILE A 122 -3.43 1.48 -10.41
CA ILE A 122 -4.08 2.16 -11.56
C ILE A 122 -3.04 2.96 -12.34
N ALA A 123 -2.18 3.71 -11.66
CA ALA A 123 -1.12 4.48 -12.29
C ALA A 123 -0.07 3.57 -12.96
N ALA A 124 0.37 2.51 -12.28
CA ALA A 124 1.34 1.55 -12.80
C ALA A 124 0.85 0.80 -14.04
N GLY A 125 -0.46 0.49 -14.12
CA GLY A 125 -1.09 -0.15 -15.29
C GLY A 125 -1.48 0.82 -16.41
N THR A 126 -1.20 2.13 -16.27
CA THR A 126 -1.54 3.13 -17.29
C THR A 126 -0.29 3.49 -18.09
N PRO A 127 -0.26 3.30 -19.43
CA PRO A 127 0.92 3.61 -20.22
C PRO A 127 1.19 5.12 -20.23
N PHE A 128 2.42 5.51 -19.98
CA PHE A 128 2.87 6.89 -20.09
C PHE A 128 3.38 7.14 -21.52
N GLY A 129 2.91 8.21 -22.14
CA GLY A 129 3.38 8.61 -23.49
C GLY A 129 3.00 7.66 -24.63
N GLY A 130 2.01 6.77 -24.42
CA GLY A 130 1.55 5.83 -25.47
C GLY A 130 2.51 4.66 -25.72
N GLY A 131 3.44 4.40 -24.82
CA GLY A 131 4.34 3.25 -24.88
C GLY A 131 3.64 1.89 -24.73
N ALA A 132 4.29 0.82 -25.14
CA ALA A 132 3.84 -0.53 -24.87
C ALA A 132 3.95 -0.82 -23.37
N LEU A 133 3.00 -1.60 -22.83
CA LEU A 133 3.07 -2.08 -21.43
C LEU A 133 3.91 -3.34 -21.37
N ASP A 134 4.71 -3.46 -20.31
CA ASP A 134 5.39 -4.71 -19.97
C ASP A 134 4.39 -5.76 -19.49
N GLN A 135 4.83 -7.00 -19.36
CA GLN A 135 3.95 -8.10 -18.99
C GLN A 135 3.27 -7.89 -17.62
N LEU A 136 4.00 -7.38 -16.63
CA LEU A 136 3.44 -7.08 -15.30
C LEU A 136 2.46 -5.91 -15.38
N GLN A 137 2.81 -4.83 -16.06
CA GLN A 137 1.94 -3.68 -16.26
C GLN A 137 0.64 -4.07 -17.00
N ALA A 138 0.71 -4.91 -18.02
CA ALA A 138 -0.45 -5.43 -18.72
C ALA A 138 -1.34 -6.26 -17.80
N SER A 139 -0.76 -7.14 -16.97
CA SER A 139 -1.48 -7.91 -15.96
C SER A 139 -2.17 -7.01 -14.91
N ILE A 140 -1.49 -5.96 -14.46
CA ILE A 140 -2.06 -4.96 -13.54
C ILE A 140 -3.23 -4.24 -14.22
N ARG A 141 -3.06 -3.79 -15.46
CA ARG A 141 -4.11 -3.13 -16.23
C ARG A 141 -5.35 -3.99 -16.39
N ASP A 142 -5.17 -5.26 -16.75
CA ASP A 142 -6.29 -6.20 -16.88
C ASP A 142 -7.00 -6.42 -15.55
N ALA A 143 -6.25 -6.51 -14.44
CA ALA A 143 -6.81 -6.61 -13.10
C ALA A 143 -7.59 -5.35 -12.70
N VAL A 144 -7.09 -4.16 -13.02
CA VAL A 144 -7.76 -2.87 -12.78
C VAL A 144 -9.04 -2.78 -13.58
N GLN A 145 -9.01 -3.09 -14.89
CA GLN A 145 -10.19 -3.03 -15.76
C GLN A 145 -11.28 -4.03 -15.38
N GLY A 146 -10.90 -5.22 -14.91
CA GLY A 146 -11.83 -6.26 -14.46
C GLY A 146 -12.21 -6.18 -12.99
N SER A 147 -11.77 -5.17 -12.25
CA SER A 147 -12.04 -5.02 -10.82
C SER A 147 -13.47 -4.56 -10.56
N ASN A 148 -14.17 -5.29 -9.68
CA ASN A 148 -15.53 -4.99 -9.24
C ASN A 148 -15.60 -4.49 -7.79
N VAL A 149 -14.49 -4.50 -7.04
CA VAL A 149 -14.43 -4.11 -5.64
C VAL A 149 -13.37 -3.03 -5.41
N ALA A 150 -12.10 -3.31 -5.72
CA ALA A 150 -10.99 -2.43 -5.38
C ALA A 150 -11.06 -1.08 -6.12
N VAL A 151 -11.30 -1.09 -7.44
CA VAL A 151 -11.39 0.13 -8.25
C VAL A 151 -12.63 0.95 -7.92
N PRO A 152 -13.86 0.37 -7.87
CA PRO A 152 -15.04 1.11 -7.41
C PRO A 152 -14.89 1.72 -6.02
N LEU A 153 -14.30 0.99 -5.05
CA LEU A 153 -13.99 1.51 -3.72
C LEU A 153 -13.06 2.73 -3.79
N THR A 154 -11.99 2.63 -4.59
CA THR A 154 -11.04 3.73 -4.78
C THR A 154 -11.69 4.94 -5.44
N HIS A 155 -12.57 4.76 -6.41
CA HIS A 155 -13.32 5.86 -7.02
C HIS A 155 -14.29 6.52 -6.03
N ALA A 156 -14.92 5.74 -5.15
CA ALA A 156 -15.90 6.26 -4.20
C ALA A 156 -15.28 7.11 -3.09
N ILE A 157 -14.16 6.67 -2.52
CA ILE A 157 -13.56 7.31 -1.33
C ILE A 157 -12.06 7.66 -1.49
N GLY A 158 -11.47 7.40 -2.65
CA GLY A 158 -10.03 7.58 -2.86
C GLY A 158 -9.59 9.04 -2.82
N LYS A 159 -10.38 9.97 -3.38
CA LYS A 159 -10.00 11.38 -3.47
C LYS A 159 -9.56 11.99 -2.13
N PRO A 160 -10.33 11.94 -1.03
CA PRO A 160 -9.90 12.48 0.25
C PRO A 160 -8.67 11.74 0.81
N ILE A 161 -8.58 10.42 0.65
CA ILE A 161 -7.46 9.62 1.15
C ILE A 161 -6.17 9.99 0.41
N VAL A 162 -6.19 10.02 -0.91
CA VAL A 162 -5.04 10.42 -1.74
C VAL A 162 -4.62 11.86 -1.45
N THR A 163 -5.57 12.77 -1.20
CA THR A 163 -5.26 14.15 -0.82
C THR A 163 -4.51 14.23 0.51
N ILE A 164 -4.94 13.47 1.53
CA ILE A 164 -4.27 13.43 2.85
C ILE A 164 -2.87 12.82 2.72
N PHE A 165 -2.72 11.79 1.90
CA PHE A 165 -1.46 11.10 1.66
C PHE A 165 -0.61 11.73 0.54
N GLY A 166 -1.03 12.84 -0.05
CA GLY A 166 -0.38 13.42 -1.22
C GLY A 166 1.12 13.72 -1.07
N LEU A 167 1.56 14.07 0.16
CA LEU A 167 3.00 14.24 0.45
C LEU A 167 3.75 12.91 0.57
N ALA A 168 3.06 11.81 0.77
CA ALA A 168 3.63 10.48 0.91
C ALA A 168 3.62 9.68 -0.41
N LEU A 169 2.87 10.14 -1.41
CA LEU A 169 2.72 9.51 -2.71
C LEU A 169 3.63 10.17 -3.75
N PRO A 170 4.02 9.46 -4.83
CA PRO A 170 4.70 10.07 -5.96
C PRO A 170 3.90 11.23 -6.54
N ALA A 171 4.55 12.35 -6.83
CA ALA A 171 3.89 13.53 -7.39
C ALA A 171 3.24 13.25 -8.77
N ASP A 172 3.88 12.39 -9.55
CA ASP A 172 3.37 11.87 -10.81
C ASP A 172 3.59 10.34 -10.86
N PRO A 173 2.63 9.55 -10.38
CA PRO A 173 2.82 8.11 -10.29
C PRO A 173 2.91 7.41 -11.66
N GLN A 174 2.34 7.98 -12.74
CA GLN A 174 2.48 7.41 -14.08
C GLN A 174 3.92 7.53 -14.57
N ILE A 175 4.57 8.69 -14.38
CA ILE A 175 5.98 8.89 -14.71
C ILE A 175 6.84 8.00 -13.80
N TYR A 176 6.50 7.92 -12.51
CA TYR A 176 7.24 7.13 -11.52
C TYR A 176 7.37 5.66 -11.93
N PHE A 177 6.28 5.04 -12.42
CA PHE A 177 6.26 3.64 -12.85
C PHE A 177 6.57 3.44 -14.35
N SER A 178 6.88 4.49 -15.12
CA SER A 178 7.19 4.40 -16.54
C SER A 178 8.66 4.11 -16.80
N GLN A 179 8.99 3.90 -18.08
CA GLN A 179 10.39 3.78 -18.54
C GLN A 179 11.13 5.12 -18.64
N SER A 180 10.41 6.25 -18.54
CA SER A 180 11.02 7.56 -18.65
C SER A 180 12.01 7.82 -17.51
N PRO A 181 13.22 8.37 -17.79
CA PRO A 181 14.09 8.80 -16.72
C PRO A 181 13.38 9.89 -15.91
N VAL A 182 13.28 9.66 -14.60
CA VAL A 182 12.82 10.69 -13.68
C VAL A 182 13.95 11.69 -13.58
N SER A 183 13.74 12.88 -14.17
CA SER A 183 14.69 14.01 -14.15
C SER A 183 14.78 14.63 -12.76
#